data_85dfa7e4d0479b20a25e589a961a3f58
#
_entry.id   85dfa7e4d0479b20a25e589a961a3f58
#
_cell.length_a   1.000
_cell.length_b   1.000
_cell.length_c   1.000
_cell.angle_alpha   90.00
_cell.angle_beta   90.00
_cell.angle_gamma   90.00
#
_symmetry.space_group_name_H-M   'P 1'
#
loop_
_entity.id
_entity.type
_entity.pdbx_description
1 polymer ?
#
loop_
_entity_poly.entity_id
_entity_poly.type
_entity_poly.pdbx_seq_one_letter_code
_entity_poly.pdbx_strand_id
1 'polypeptide(L)'
;MTPKIVCVAGPTACGKTTLGVLLARRFHGEVVSADSMQIYRGMTVGTAAPTEAEMQGVPHHMIAVAEPSEQWSAAEYVAKATPIVDDILSRGKLPILVGGTGLWMDALIRGHGFAGGHAGGEVRRELETRFDRDGIEPLLAELWQVDPESAARLHPADTKRILRALEVYLETGETISAHNAATRQLPPRYDAVWIGLQFADRADMKALIDRRVDKMAEEGLLEEVQALLAMGLPRNATAMQAIGYKEFLGVLDGTLTEQEALELVKLRSRQYAKRQLTWLRRNPAIHWIYWEKDRDFARALQISTEILTASGLG
;
A
#
# COMPACT_ATOMS: atom_id res chain seq x y z
N MET A 1 -26.32 -3.07 -11.43
CA MET A 1 -25.64 -1.90 -10.82
C MET A 1 -24.28 -2.33 -10.34
N THR A 2 -23.26 -1.50 -10.51
CA THR A 2 -21.91 -1.78 -9.98
C THR A 2 -21.96 -1.78 -8.44
N PRO A 3 -21.43 -2.83 -7.77
CA PRO A 3 -21.48 -2.90 -6.31
C PRO A 3 -20.71 -1.76 -5.65
N LYS A 4 -21.26 -1.19 -4.59
CA LYS A 4 -20.66 -0.08 -3.85
C LYS A 4 -19.75 -0.58 -2.74
N ILE A 5 -18.62 0.07 -2.59
CA ILE A 5 -17.66 -0.11 -1.49
C ILE A 5 -17.21 1.23 -0.93
N VAL A 6 -16.65 1.25 0.26
CA VAL A 6 -16.08 2.46 0.87
C VAL A 6 -14.57 2.33 0.93
N CYS A 7 -13.86 3.42 0.64
CA CYS A 7 -12.42 3.52 0.76
C CYS A 7 -12.05 4.56 1.81
N VAL A 8 -11.33 4.16 2.85
CA VAL A 8 -10.74 5.05 3.85
C VAL A 8 -9.24 5.12 3.59
N ALA A 9 -8.81 6.22 2.99
CA ALA A 9 -7.45 6.41 2.52
C ALA A 9 -6.75 7.58 3.22
N GLY A 10 -5.43 7.56 3.19
CA GLY A 10 -4.62 8.66 3.76
C GLY A 10 -3.20 8.20 4.07
N PRO A 11 -2.31 9.13 4.48
CA PRO A 11 -0.94 8.79 4.85
C PRO A 11 -0.88 7.92 6.10
N THR A 12 0.31 7.39 6.39
CA THR A 12 0.54 6.71 7.68
C THR A 12 0.26 7.65 8.85
N ALA A 13 -0.14 7.10 9.99
CA ALA A 13 -0.47 7.80 11.25
C ALA A 13 -1.71 8.73 11.20
N CYS A 14 -2.48 8.83 10.11
CA CYS A 14 -3.62 9.75 10.03
C CYS A 14 -4.95 9.22 10.63
N GLY A 15 -4.98 8.01 11.21
CA GLY A 15 -6.17 7.48 11.90
C GLY A 15 -7.17 6.70 11.02
N LYS A 16 -6.73 6.19 9.87
CA LYS A 16 -7.56 5.39 8.96
C LYS A 16 -8.24 4.20 9.61
N THR A 17 -7.49 3.43 10.41
CA THR A 17 -7.99 2.25 11.12
C THR A 17 -9.17 2.61 12.01
N THR A 18 -9.02 3.62 12.86
CA THR A 18 -10.09 4.05 13.76
C THR A 18 -11.34 4.48 13.01
N LEU A 19 -11.20 5.31 11.95
CA LEU A 19 -12.36 5.72 11.16
C LEU A 19 -12.98 4.53 10.42
N GLY A 20 -12.16 3.61 9.88
CA GLY A 20 -12.65 2.40 9.20
C GLY A 20 -13.49 1.52 10.13
N VAL A 21 -13.04 1.32 11.37
CA VAL A 21 -13.79 0.57 12.40
C VAL A 21 -15.10 1.28 12.77
N LEU A 22 -15.08 2.60 12.98
CA LEU A 22 -16.28 3.38 13.28
C LEU A 22 -17.32 3.28 12.14
N LEU A 23 -16.88 3.38 10.90
CA LEU A 23 -17.75 3.22 9.73
C LEU A 23 -18.28 1.79 9.60
N ALA A 24 -17.44 0.76 9.83
CA ALA A 24 -17.86 -0.63 9.80
C ALA A 24 -18.96 -0.91 10.84
N ARG A 25 -18.81 -0.38 12.04
CA ARG A 25 -19.83 -0.50 13.08
C ARG A 25 -21.12 0.24 12.73
N ARG A 26 -21.01 1.42 12.11
CA ARG A 26 -22.18 2.26 11.76
C ARG A 26 -22.97 1.70 10.59
N PHE A 27 -22.29 1.08 9.60
CA PHE A 27 -22.89 0.61 8.36
C PHE A 27 -22.92 -0.92 8.23
N HIS A 28 -22.77 -1.66 9.33
CA HIS A 28 -22.73 -3.13 9.34
C HIS A 28 -21.72 -3.72 8.34
N GLY A 29 -20.56 -3.07 8.25
CA GLY A 29 -19.51 -3.43 7.30
C GLY A 29 -18.41 -4.29 7.91
N GLU A 30 -17.48 -4.68 7.04
CA GLU A 30 -16.25 -5.38 7.39
C GLU A 30 -15.05 -4.66 6.75
N VAL A 31 -13.91 -4.67 7.44
CA VAL A 31 -12.70 -4.00 6.97
C VAL A 31 -11.86 -4.94 6.10
N VAL A 32 -11.41 -4.44 4.95
CA VAL A 32 -10.41 -5.09 4.10
C VAL A 32 -9.16 -4.21 4.07
N SER A 33 -8.04 -4.69 4.62
CA SER A 33 -6.79 -3.92 4.65
C SER A 33 -6.18 -3.81 3.26
N ALA A 34 -5.76 -2.60 2.90
CA ALA A 34 -4.97 -2.28 1.71
C ALA A 34 -3.61 -1.71 2.11
N ASP A 35 -2.90 -2.42 2.97
CA ASP A 35 -1.53 -2.12 3.38
C ASP A 35 -0.61 -3.26 2.99
N SER A 36 0.42 -2.96 2.20
CA SER A 36 1.32 -3.96 1.62
C SER A 36 2.27 -4.61 2.63
N MET A 37 2.32 -4.12 3.86
CA MET A 37 3.19 -4.68 4.91
C MET A 37 2.39 -5.36 6.01
N GLN A 38 1.16 -4.93 6.31
CA GLN A 38 0.28 -5.57 7.29
C GLN A 38 -0.22 -6.97 6.87
N ILE A 39 0.00 -7.35 5.61
CA ILE A 39 -0.34 -8.71 5.12
C ILE A 39 0.54 -9.79 5.73
N TYR A 40 1.76 -9.47 6.18
CA TYR A 40 2.73 -10.45 6.65
C TYR A 40 2.51 -10.82 8.12
N ARG A 41 2.54 -12.13 8.40
CA ARG A 41 2.51 -12.67 9.76
C ARG A 41 3.76 -12.29 10.54
N GLY A 42 3.60 -12.00 11.82
CA GLY A 42 4.72 -11.64 12.70
C GLY A 42 5.28 -10.24 12.48
N MET A 43 4.66 -9.42 11.59
CA MET A 43 5.04 -8.05 11.35
C MET A 43 3.94 -7.10 11.91
N THR A 44 3.84 -7.01 13.22
CA THR A 44 2.76 -6.28 13.91
C THR A 44 3.21 -4.90 14.39
N VAL A 45 4.36 -4.83 15.04
CA VAL A 45 4.89 -3.59 15.63
C VAL A 45 5.33 -2.62 14.54
N GLY A 46 6.25 -3.03 13.67
CA GLY A 46 6.81 -2.15 12.63
C GLY A 46 5.81 -1.75 11.55
N THR A 47 4.75 -2.51 11.34
CA THR A 47 3.64 -2.13 10.43
C THR A 47 2.53 -1.39 11.15
N ALA A 48 2.54 -1.36 12.49
CA ALA A 48 1.45 -0.95 13.36
C ALA A 48 0.12 -1.54 12.87
N ALA A 49 0.10 -2.87 12.74
CA ALA A 49 -1.11 -3.63 12.48
C ALA A 49 -2.12 -3.41 13.62
N PRO A 50 -3.42 -3.31 13.33
CA PRO A 50 -4.41 -3.07 14.37
C PRO A 50 -4.46 -4.23 15.35
N THR A 51 -4.52 -3.91 16.64
CA THR A 51 -4.75 -4.88 17.71
C THR A 51 -6.23 -5.28 17.77
N GLU A 52 -6.56 -6.41 18.42
CA GLU A 52 -7.95 -6.83 18.64
C GLU A 52 -8.79 -5.73 19.34
N ALA A 53 -8.19 -5.01 20.28
CA ALA A 53 -8.84 -3.89 20.97
C ALA A 53 -9.16 -2.74 20.01
N GLU A 54 -8.27 -2.44 19.06
CA GLU A 54 -8.49 -1.41 18.04
C GLU A 54 -9.51 -1.87 16.97
N MET A 55 -9.59 -3.17 16.69
CA MET A 55 -10.58 -3.74 15.78
C MET A 55 -12.00 -3.71 16.35
N GLN A 56 -12.17 -3.64 17.68
CA GLN A 56 -13.47 -3.52 18.38
C GLN A 56 -14.52 -4.57 17.91
N GLY A 57 -14.11 -5.79 17.62
CA GLY A 57 -14.99 -6.85 17.17
C GLY A 57 -15.42 -6.75 15.69
N VAL A 58 -14.94 -5.76 14.95
CA VAL A 58 -15.16 -5.67 13.49
C VAL A 58 -14.27 -6.68 12.78
N PRO A 59 -14.80 -7.53 11.88
CA PRO A 59 -13.97 -8.42 11.08
C PRO A 59 -13.00 -7.63 10.20
N HIS A 60 -11.72 -8.02 10.28
CA HIS A 60 -10.66 -7.46 9.44
C HIS A 60 -10.07 -8.55 8.55
N HIS A 61 -10.00 -8.25 7.28
CA HIS A 61 -9.47 -9.15 6.25
C HIS A 61 -8.17 -8.58 5.69
N MET A 62 -7.35 -9.45 5.08
CA MET A 62 -6.06 -9.09 4.46
C MET A 62 -5.04 -8.51 5.46
N ILE A 63 -5.07 -9.00 6.70
CA ILE A 63 -4.06 -8.75 7.74
C ILE A 63 -3.47 -10.10 8.13
N ALA A 64 -2.14 -10.20 8.21
CA ALA A 64 -1.41 -11.42 8.58
C ALA A 64 -1.84 -12.67 7.79
N VAL A 65 -2.03 -12.52 6.47
CA VAL A 65 -2.49 -13.58 5.57
C VAL A 65 -1.36 -14.25 4.79
N ALA A 66 -0.16 -13.66 4.80
CA ALA A 66 1.02 -14.11 4.08
C ALA A 66 2.17 -14.46 5.01
N GLU A 67 2.99 -15.44 4.63
CA GLU A 67 4.27 -15.66 5.31
C GLU A 67 5.28 -14.57 4.88
N PRO A 68 6.18 -14.12 5.78
CA PRO A 68 7.17 -13.09 5.45
C PRO A 68 8.13 -13.47 4.31
N SER A 69 8.27 -14.76 4.02
CA SER A 69 9.06 -15.29 2.89
C SER A 69 8.36 -15.17 1.53
N GLU A 70 7.04 -14.97 1.52
CA GLU A 70 6.27 -14.83 0.30
C GLU A 70 6.51 -13.46 -0.35
N GLN A 71 6.54 -13.45 -1.68
CA GLN A 71 6.54 -12.20 -2.44
C GLN A 71 5.10 -11.86 -2.83
N TRP A 72 4.67 -10.67 -2.48
CA TRP A 72 3.33 -10.19 -2.82
C TRP A 72 3.39 -9.00 -3.76
N SER A 73 2.59 -9.08 -4.81
CA SER A 73 2.36 -8.04 -5.80
C SER A 73 0.94 -7.47 -5.66
N ALA A 74 0.66 -6.38 -6.39
CA ALA A 74 -0.71 -5.86 -6.50
C ALA A 74 -1.65 -6.88 -7.15
N ALA A 75 -1.16 -7.74 -8.05
CA ALA A 75 -1.94 -8.78 -8.69
C ALA A 75 -2.38 -9.85 -7.69
N GLU A 76 -1.47 -10.32 -6.85
CA GLU A 76 -1.77 -11.29 -5.78
C GLU A 76 -2.73 -10.71 -4.75
N TYR A 77 -2.54 -9.44 -4.38
CA TYR A 77 -3.48 -8.74 -3.50
C TYR A 77 -4.89 -8.73 -4.10
N VAL A 78 -5.04 -8.32 -5.36
CA VAL A 78 -6.35 -8.29 -6.03
C VAL A 78 -6.96 -9.69 -6.13
N ALA A 79 -6.18 -10.70 -6.50
CA ALA A 79 -6.65 -12.09 -6.59
C ALA A 79 -7.19 -12.62 -5.25
N LYS A 80 -6.59 -12.23 -4.12
CA LYS A 80 -7.00 -12.64 -2.78
C LYS A 80 -8.11 -11.76 -2.20
N ALA A 81 -8.04 -10.44 -2.41
CA ALA A 81 -9.01 -9.51 -1.82
C ALA A 81 -10.35 -9.49 -2.55
N THR A 82 -10.37 -9.71 -3.87
CA THR A 82 -11.62 -9.71 -4.66
C THR A 82 -12.67 -10.70 -4.14
N PRO A 83 -12.37 -12.00 -3.96
CA PRO A 83 -13.37 -12.94 -3.43
C PRO A 83 -13.83 -12.58 -2.02
N ILE A 84 -12.99 -11.95 -1.20
CA ILE A 84 -13.37 -11.47 0.14
C ILE A 84 -14.40 -10.32 0.03
N VAL A 85 -14.11 -9.34 -0.82
CA VAL A 85 -15.03 -8.22 -1.06
C VAL A 85 -16.37 -8.72 -1.62
N ASP A 86 -16.34 -9.64 -2.58
CA ASP A 86 -17.54 -10.22 -3.17
C ASP A 86 -18.36 -11.03 -2.14
N ASP A 87 -17.70 -11.77 -1.24
CA ASP A 87 -18.35 -12.48 -0.14
C ASP A 87 -19.03 -11.51 0.84
N ILE A 88 -18.35 -10.44 1.26
CA ILE A 88 -18.93 -9.41 2.13
C ILE A 88 -20.19 -8.82 1.49
N LEU A 89 -20.11 -8.47 0.21
CA LEU A 89 -21.27 -7.95 -0.56
C LEU A 89 -22.40 -8.97 -0.65
N SER A 90 -22.09 -10.25 -0.88
CA SER A 90 -23.09 -11.32 -1.00
C SER A 90 -23.87 -11.53 0.30
N ARG A 91 -23.26 -11.25 1.44
CA ARG A 91 -23.89 -11.27 2.77
C ARG A 91 -24.66 -9.99 3.10
N GLY A 92 -24.79 -9.05 2.15
CA GLY A 92 -25.48 -7.77 2.34
C GLY A 92 -24.73 -6.80 3.26
N LYS A 93 -23.42 -7.01 3.47
CA LYS A 93 -22.56 -6.15 4.28
C LYS A 93 -21.77 -5.18 3.42
N LEU A 94 -21.27 -4.10 4.03
CA LEU A 94 -20.49 -3.07 3.35
C LEU A 94 -18.98 -3.35 3.44
N PRO A 95 -18.28 -3.60 2.33
CA PRO A 95 -16.82 -3.67 2.35
C PRO A 95 -16.22 -2.28 2.56
N ILE A 96 -15.33 -2.16 3.54
CA ILE A 96 -14.61 -0.92 3.84
C ILE A 96 -13.13 -1.18 3.64
N LEU A 97 -12.61 -0.70 2.52
CA LEU A 97 -11.20 -0.81 2.16
C LEU A 97 -10.39 0.24 2.91
N VAL A 98 -9.52 -0.18 3.81
CA VAL A 98 -8.73 0.72 4.66
C VAL A 98 -7.25 0.58 4.36
N GLY A 99 -6.59 1.66 3.95
CA GLY A 99 -5.16 1.54 3.68
C GLY A 99 -4.47 2.79 3.19
N GLY A 100 -3.17 2.62 2.95
CA GLY A 100 -2.28 3.66 2.41
C GLY A 100 -1.57 3.25 1.13
N THR A 101 -1.74 2.00 0.66
CA THR A 101 -1.15 1.49 -0.58
C THR A 101 -2.08 1.78 -1.75
N GLY A 102 -2.02 3.03 -2.26
CA GLY A 102 -2.94 3.52 -3.28
C GLY A 102 -2.99 2.64 -4.54
N LEU A 103 -1.84 2.07 -4.96
CA LEU A 103 -1.80 1.12 -6.09
C LEU A 103 -2.71 -0.09 -5.86
N TRP A 104 -2.73 -0.65 -4.64
CA TRP A 104 -3.54 -1.81 -4.31
C TRP A 104 -5.04 -1.47 -4.29
N MET A 105 -5.36 -0.30 -3.72
CA MET A 105 -6.73 0.20 -3.70
C MET A 105 -7.26 0.42 -5.11
N ASP A 106 -6.52 1.16 -5.94
CA ASP A 106 -6.90 1.43 -7.33
C ASP A 106 -7.04 0.13 -8.14
N ALA A 107 -6.12 -0.81 -7.97
CA ALA A 107 -6.14 -2.09 -8.67
C ALA A 107 -7.36 -2.95 -8.30
N LEU A 108 -7.68 -3.04 -7.01
CA LEU A 108 -8.85 -3.78 -6.54
C LEU A 108 -10.16 -3.16 -7.05
N ILE A 109 -10.29 -1.83 -6.97
CA ILE A 109 -11.49 -1.12 -7.40
C ILE A 109 -11.70 -1.26 -8.92
N ARG A 110 -10.64 -1.14 -9.69
CA ARG A 110 -10.72 -1.32 -11.14
C ARG A 110 -11.02 -2.76 -11.52
N GLY A 111 -10.44 -3.74 -10.80
CA GLY A 111 -10.63 -5.18 -11.06
C GLY A 111 -10.07 -5.64 -12.41
N HIS A 112 -9.19 -4.84 -13.03
CA HIS A 112 -8.64 -5.16 -14.33
C HIS A 112 -7.42 -6.06 -14.20
N GLY A 113 -7.19 -6.89 -15.21
CA GLY A 113 -6.00 -7.72 -15.30
C GLY A 113 -4.72 -6.88 -15.28
N PHE A 114 -3.69 -7.41 -14.69
CA PHE A 114 -2.35 -6.83 -14.76
C PHE A 114 -1.70 -7.25 -16.07
N ALA A 115 -0.88 -6.36 -16.64
CA ALA A 115 -0.02 -6.75 -17.76
C ALA A 115 0.79 -8.00 -17.37
N GLY A 116 0.83 -8.97 -18.25
CA GLY A 116 1.49 -10.26 -18.05
C GLY A 116 2.96 -10.13 -17.63
N GLY A 117 3.60 -11.25 -17.42
CA GLY A 117 4.99 -11.36 -17.00
C GLY A 117 5.14 -11.94 -15.58
N HIS A 118 6.05 -12.89 -15.44
CA HIS A 118 6.32 -13.58 -14.17
C HIS A 118 7.42 -12.82 -13.41
N ALA A 119 7.06 -12.17 -12.32
CA ALA A 119 8.06 -11.52 -11.44
C ALA A 119 9.16 -12.54 -11.06
N GLY A 120 10.43 -12.22 -11.41
CA GLY A 120 11.57 -13.11 -11.16
C GLY A 120 11.74 -14.24 -12.19
N GLY A 121 11.04 -14.21 -13.34
CA GLY A 121 11.20 -15.13 -14.46
C GLY A 121 12.58 -15.04 -15.13
N GLU A 122 12.80 -15.84 -16.16
CA GLU A 122 14.08 -15.89 -16.91
C GLU A 122 14.38 -14.54 -17.56
N VAL A 123 13.39 -13.94 -18.22
CA VAL A 123 13.51 -12.60 -18.84
C VAL A 123 13.94 -11.55 -17.83
N ARG A 124 13.35 -11.58 -16.63
CA ARG A 124 13.72 -10.65 -15.57
C ARG A 124 15.18 -10.79 -15.15
N ARG A 125 15.66 -12.02 -14.95
CA ARG A 125 17.07 -12.29 -14.57
C ARG A 125 18.03 -11.87 -15.68
N GLU A 126 17.67 -12.08 -16.94
CA GLU A 126 18.48 -11.62 -18.08
C GLU A 126 18.58 -10.09 -18.10
N LEU A 127 17.47 -9.39 -17.96
CA LEU A 127 17.46 -7.92 -17.90
C LEU A 127 18.26 -7.37 -16.71
N GLU A 128 18.21 -8.01 -15.55
CA GLU A 128 19.03 -7.64 -14.39
C GLU A 128 20.53 -7.88 -14.66
N THR A 129 20.89 -9.01 -15.30
CA THR A 129 22.27 -9.29 -15.70
C THR A 129 22.77 -8.25 -16.71
N ARG A 130 21.96 -7.86 -17.68
CA ARG A 130 22.30 -6.81 -18.66
C ARG A 130 22.46 -5.45 -17.95
N PHE A 131 21.59 -5.12 -17.01
CA PHE A 131 21.69 -3.90 -16.21
C PHE A 131 22.99 -3.86 -15.39
N ASP A 132 23.35 -4.97 -14.73
CA ASP A 132 24.56 -5.03 -13.90
C ASP A 132 25.85 -4.91 -14.72
N ARG A 133 25.82 -5.41 -15.98
CA ARG A 133 26.97 -5.35 -16.89
C ARG A 133 27.11 -4.00 -17.62
N ASP A 134 26.01 -3.47 -18.16
CA ASP A 134 26.02 -2.39 -19.14
C ASP A 134 25.37 -1.08 -18.64
N GLY A 135 24.77 -1.11 -17.45
CA GLY A 135 24.00 0.02 -16.91
C GLY A 135 22.59 0.14 -17.49
N ILE A 136 21.93 1.27 -17.18
CA ILE A 136 20.53 1.48 -17.55
C ILE A 136 20.35 2.04 -18.97
N GLU A 137 21.33 2.71 -19.53
CA GLU A 137 21.24 3.45 -20.78
C GLU A 137 20.86 2.56 -21.97
N PRO A 138 21.46 1.36 -22.20
CA PRO A 138 21.07 0.47 -23.30
C PRO A 138 19.64 -0.03 -23.15
N LEU A 139 19.21 -0.35 -21.92
CA LEU A 139 17.86 -0.82 -21.63
C LEU A 139 16.81 0.28 -21.82
N LEU A 140 17.13 1.50 -21.44
CA LEU A 140 16.26 2.64 -21.70
C LEU A 140 16.15 2.94 -23.20
N ALA A 141 17.26 2.83 -23.95
CA ALA A 141 17.24 2.97 -25.41
C ALA A 141 16.37 1.88 -26.07
N GLU A 142 16.43 0.63 -25.61
CA GLU A 142 15.55 -0.45 -26.06
C GLU A 142 14.08 -0.14 -25.74
N LEU A 143 13.80 0.36 -24.52
CA LEU A 143 12.44 0.76 -24.13
C LEU A 143 11.90 1.89 -25.03
N TRP A 144 12.75 2.83 -25.46
CA TRP A 144 12.36 3.87 -26.43
C TRP A 144 11.93 3.30 -27.78
N GLN A 145 12.46 2.16 -28.18
CA GLN A 145 12.08 1.53 -29.46
C GLN A 145 10.73 0.81 -29.35
N VAL A 146 10.46 0.15 -28.20
CA VAL A 146 9.28 -0.72 -28.06
C VAL A 146 8.09 -0.04 -27.38
N ASP A 147 8.34 0.85 -26.42
CA ASP A 147 7.30 1.60 -25.67
C ASP A 147 7.75 3.05 -25.41
N PRO A 148 7.74 3.91 -26.45
CA PRO A 148 8.15 5.31 -26.32
C PRO A 148 7.36 6.09 -25.26
N GLU A 149 6.07 5.76 -25.08
CA GLU A 149 5.23 6.41 -24.08
C GLU A 149 5.70 6.12 -22.65
N SER A 150 6.06 4.88 -22.36
CA SER A 150 6.63 4.52 -21.04
C SER A 150 8.03 5.12 -20.90
N ALA A 151 8.88 5.06 -21.91
CA ALA A 151 10.22 5.64 -21.88
C ALA A 151 10.22 7.14 -21.59
N ALA A 152 9.30 7.89 -22.19
CA ALA A 152 9.18 9.35 -21.98
C ALA A 152 8.77 9.72 -20.54
N ARG A 153 8.07 8.83 -19.83
CA ARG A 153 7.59 9.07 -18.46
C ARG A 153 8.54 8.62 -17.37
N LEU A 154 9.46 7.71 -17.68
CA LEU A 154 10.35 7.10 -16.70
C LEU A 154 11.67 7.85 -16.64
N HIS A 155 12.09 8.19 -15.43
CA HIS A 155 13.44 8.72 -15.22
C HIS A 155 14.47 7.57 -15.29
N PRO A 156 15.71 7.77 -15.80
CA PRO A 156 16.74 6.71 -15.83
C PRO A 156 17.00 6.03 -14.47
N ALA A 157 16.82 6.77 -13.35
CA ALA A 157 16.91 6.20 -12.01
C ALA A 157 15.74 5.28 -11.62
N ASP A 158 14.65 5.23 -12.40
CA ASP A 158 13.51 4.33 -12.16
C ASP A 158 13.77 2.92 -12.72
N THR A 159 14.96 2.37 -12.45
CA THR A 159 15.47 1.10 -12.97
C THR A 159 14.44 -0.02 -12.91
N LYS A 160 13.83 -0.23 -11.74
CA LYS A 160 12.82 -1.29 -11.54
C LYS A 160 11.64 -1.18 -12.50
N ARG A 161 11.21 0.04 -12.84
CA ARG A 161 10.08 0.28 -13.75
C ARG A 161 10.50 0.12 -15.20
N ILE A 162 11.70 0.52 -15.56
CA ILE A 162 12.27 0.33 -16.91
C ILE A 162 12.39 -1.17 -17.19
N LEU A 163 13.01 -1.93 -16.28
CA LEU A 163 13.13 -3.38 -16.40
C LEU A 163 11.75 -4.05 -16.47
N ARG A 164 10.78 -3.60 -15.68
CA ARG A 164 9.41 -4.16 -15.74
C ARG A 164 8.71 -3.89 -17.06
N ALA A 165 8.91 -2.72 -17.66
CA ALA A 165 8.29 -2.39 -18.94
C ALA A 165 8.86 -3.28 -20.06
N LEU A 166 10.17 -3.51 -20.07
CA LEU A 166 10.81 -4.41 -21.02
C LEU A 166 10.42 -5.88 -20.77
N GLU A 167 10.41 -6.32 -19.52
CA GLU A 167 10.00 -7.68 -19.12
C GLU A 167 8.60 -8.01 -19.69
N VAL A 168 7.61 -7.13 -19.47
CA VAL A 168 6.25 -7.32 -19.99
C VAL A 168 6.26 -7.44 -21.51
N TYR A 169 6.94 -6.54 -22.19
CA TYR A 169 7.00 -6.58 -23.65
C TYR A 169 7.68 -7.84 -24.18
N LEU A 170 8.80 -8.24 -23.62
CA LEU A 170 9.55 -9.42 -24.04
C LEU A 170 8.80 -10.73 -23.78
N GLU A 171 8.00 -10.80 -22.71
CA GLU A 171 7.23 -12.00 -22.38
C GLU A 171 5.89 -12.08 -23.12
N THR A 172 5.26 -10.95 -23.43
CA THR A 172 3.87 -10.93 -23.91
C THR A 172 3.71 -10.35 -25.33
N GLY A 173 4.69 -9.61 -25.82
CA GLY A 173 4.57 -8.81 -27.03
C GLY A 173 3.70 -7.55 -26.90
N GLU A 174 3.10 -7.31 -25.72
CA GLU A 174 2.27 -6.15 -25.43
C GLU A 174 3.04 -5.13 -24.57
N THR A 175 2.94 -3.84 -24.89
CA THR A 175 3.57 -2.80 -24.07
C THR A 175 2.74 -2.44 -22.84
N ILE A 176 3.40 -2.00 -21.76
CA ILE A 176 2.68 -1.51 -20.56
C ILE A 176 1.78 -0.32 -20.90
N SER A 177 2.20 0.55 -21.80
CA SER A 177 1.39 1.72 -22.19
C SER A 177 0.10 1.28 -22.92
N ALA A 178 0.18 0.33 -23.85
CA ALA A 178 -0.99 -0.23 -24.54
C ALA A 178 -1.94 -0.93 -23.58
N HIS A 179 -1.42 -1.81 -22.72
CA HIS A 179 -2.20 -2.47 -21.68
C HIS A 179 -2.92 -1.46 -20.77
N ASN A 180 -2.22 -0.43 -20.29
CA ASN A 180 -2.80 0.60 -19.46
C ASN A 180 -3.86 1.44 -20.19
N ALA A 181 -3.67 1.69 -21.50
CA ALA A 181 -4.66 2.42 -22.30
C ALA A 181 -5.95 1.59 -22.44
N ALA A 182 -5.83 0.30 -22.76
CA ALA A 182 -6.95 -0.62 -22.87
C ALA A 182 -7.72 -0.76 -21.54
N THR A 183 -7.01 -0.98 -20.44
CA THR A 183 -7.63 -1.17 -19.13
C THR A 183 -8.33 0.09 -18.58
N ARG A 184 -7.86 1.29 -18.93
CA ARG A 184 -8.51 2.55 -18.53
C ARG A 184 -9.89 2.74 -19.13
N GLN A 185 -10.20 2.10 -20.24
CA GLN A 185 -11.49 2.21 -20.93
C GLN A 185 -12.56 1.31 -20.31
N LEU A 186 -12.15 0.32 -19.52
CA LEU A 186 -13.08 -0.62 -18.88
C LEU A 186 -13.75 0.04 -17.65
N PRO A 187 -15.04 -0.24 -17.39
CA PRO A 187 -15.69 0.24 -16.18
C PRO A 187 -15.05 -0.40 -14.95
N PRO A 188 -15.02 0.31 -13.81
CA PRO A 188 -14.49 -0.26 -12.58
C PRO A 188 -15.38 -1.42 -12.09
N ARG A 189 -14.76 -2.40 -11.41
CA ARG A 189 -15.46 -3.53 -10.79
C ARG A 189 -16.36 -3.08 -9.66
N TYR A 190 -15.92 -2.11 -8.87
CA TYR A 190 -16.65 -1.57 -7.73
C TYR A 190 -16.85 -0.06 -7.87
N ASP A 191 -18.03 0.42 -7.46
CA ASP A 191 -18.33 1.84 -7.30
C ASP A 191 -17.85 2.27 -5.90
N ALA A 192 -16.70 2.96 -5.85
CA ALA A 192 -16.00 3.27 -4.61
C ALA A 192 -16.28 4.71 -4.15
N VAL A 193 -16.83 4.85 -2.94
CA VAL A 193 -16.92 6.14 -2.25
C VAL A 193 -15.65 6.35 -1.43
N TRP A 194 -14.90 7.41 -1.72
CA TRP A 194 -13.59 7.66 -1.13
C TRP A 194 -13.63 8.71 -0.03
N ILE A 195 -13.17 8.32 1.15
CA ILE A 195 -12.92 9.22 2.29
C ILE A 195 -11.41 9.33 2.49
N GLY A 196 -10.88 10.53 2.33
CA GLY A 196 -9.46 10.82 2.52
C GLY A 196 -9.21 11.51 3.86
N LEU A 197 -8.21 11.05 4.60
CA LEU A 197 -7.78 11.67 5.86
C LEU A 197 -6.42 12.32 5.69
N GLN A 198 -6.28 13.57 6.12
CA GLN A 198 -4.98 14.23 6.21
C GLN A 198 -4.99 15.33 7.28
N PHE A 199 -3.82 15.81 7.66
CA PHE A 199 -3.71 16.99 8.52
C PHE A 199 -3.70 18.28 7.68
N ALA A 200 -4.32 19.32 8.19
CA ALA A 200 -4.25 20.66 7.61
C ALA A 200 -2.80 21.18 7.70
N ASP A 201 -2.16 21.02 8.86
CA ASP A 201 -0.75 21.33 9.03
C ASP A 201 0.15 20.10 8.86
N ARG A 202 1.22 20.27 8.09
CA ARG A 202 2.25 19.25 7.89
C ARG A 202 3.10 19.00 9.14
N ALA A 203 3.24 20.00 10.02
CA ALA A 203 4.00 19.84 11.25
C ALA A 203 3.31 18.86 12.20
N ASP A 204 1.97 18.94 12.34
CA ASP A 204 1.19 18.01 13.14
C ASP A 204 1.27 16.58 12.64
N MET A 205 1.21 16.40 11.31
CA MET A 205 1.40 15.09 10.70
C MET A 205 2.80 14.53 10.99
N LYS A 206 3.86 15.36 10.87
CA LYS A 206 5.24 14.94 11.18
C LYS A 206 5.37 14.52 12.64
N ALA A 207 4.87 15.32 13.57
CA ALA A 207 4.92 15.01 14.99
C ALA A 207 4.21 13.69 15.35
N LEU A 208 3.09 13.37 14.68
CA LEU A 208 2.39 12.10 14.87
C LEU A 208 3.14 10.91 14.28
N ILE A 209 3.78 11.08 13.13
CA ILE A 209 4.63 10.05 12.55
C ILE A 209 5.80 9.75 13.49
N ASP A 210 6.47 10.79 13.97
CA ASP A 210 7.64 10.64 14.85
C ASP A 210 7.26 9.92 16.15
N ARG A 211 6.17 10.36 16.82
CA ARG A 211 5.63 9.68 18.04
C ARG A 211 5.27 8.21 17.77
N ARG A 212 4.71 7.90 16.60
CA ARG A 212 4.39 6.52 16.24
C ARG A 212 5.65 5.66 16.11
N VAL A 213 6.72 6.21 15.56
CA VAL A 213 8.00 5.50 15.44
C VAL A 213 8.62 5.29 16.82
N ASP A 214 8.59 6.30 17.70
CA ASP A 214 9.07 6.14 19.09
C ASP A 214 8.30 5.02 19.81
N LYS A 215 6.97 4.99 19.65
CA LYS A 215 6.13 3.92 20.19
C LYS A 215 6.47 2.54 19.63
N MET A 216 6.77 2.42 18.33
CA MET A 216 7.21 1.15 17.75
C MET A 216 8.49 0.62 18.38
N ALA A 217 9.44 1.51 18.70
CA ALA A 217 10.65 1.13 19.43
C ALA A 217 10.35 0.62 20.84
N GLU A 218 9.49 1.35 21.59
CA GLU A 218 9.04 0.95 22.92
C GLU A 218 8.27 -0.37 22.93
N GLU A 219 7.57 -0.70 21.84
CA GLU A 219 6.79 -1.93 21.67
C GLU A 219 7.60 -3.12 21.13
N GLY A 220 8.92 -2.95 20.91
CA GLY A 220 9.82 -4.05 20.58
C GLY A 220 10.04 -4.25 19.07
N LEU A 221 10.21 -3.16 18.30
CA LEU A 221 10.51 -3.25 16.87
C LEU A 221 11.81 -4.02 16.60
N LEU A 222 12.86 -3.83 17.42
CA LEU A 222 14.13 -4.54 17.26
C LEU A 222 13.94 -6.06 17.47
N GLU A 223 13.21 -6.43 18.51
CA GLU A 223 12.89 -7.82 18.86
C GLU A 223 12.06 -8.48 17.74
N GLU A 224 11.12 -7.75 17.14
CA GLU A 224 10.34 -8.25 16.00
C GLU A 224 11.24 -8.53 14.79
N VAL A 225 12.19 -7.65 14.47
CA VAL A 225 13.17 -7.84 13.39
C VAL A 225 14.07 -9.05 13.68
N GLN A 226 14.55 -9.21 14.92
CA GLN A 226 15.37 -10.35 15.34
C GLN A 226 14.59 -11.66 15.21
N ALA A 227 13.33 -11.69 15.63
CA ALA A 227 12.47 -12.87 15.54
C ALA A 227 12.28 -13.33 14.08
N LEU A 228 12.04 -12.40 13.15
CA LEU A 228 11.92 -12.71 11.73
C LEU A 228 13.21 -13.30 11.15
N LEU A 229 14.36 -12.75 11.50
CA LEU A 229 15.65 -13.31 11.07
C LEU A 229 15.94 -14.69 11.69
N ALA A 230 15.56 -14.89 12.97
CA ALA A 230 15.68 -16.19 13.63
C ALA A 230 14.82 -17.28 12.98
N MET A 231 13.71 -16.92 12.32
CA MET A 231 12.91 -17.81 11.50
C MET A 231 13.56 -18.15 10.14
N GLY A 232 14.76 -17.63 9.86
CA GLY A 232 15.47 -17.86 8.60
C GLY A 232 15.05 -16.94 7.45
N LEU A 233 14.33 -15.85 7.72
CA LEU A 233 13.92 -14.91 6.68
C LEU A 233 15.13 -14.22 6.05
N PRO A 234 15.30 -14.27 4.71
CA PRO A 234 16.41 -13.58 4.05
C PRO A 234 16.31 -12.05 4.22
N ARG A 235 17.44 -11.40 4.47
CA ARG A 235 17.51 -9.94 4.66
C ARG A 235 17.01 -9.13 3.46
N ASN A 236 17.06 -9.69 2.27
CA ASN A 236 16.54 -9.08 1.03
C ASN A 236 15.09 -9.46 0.72
N ALA A 237 14.40 -10.25 1.57
CA ALA A 237 12.99 -10.54 1.42
C ALA A 237 12.16 -9.25 1.32
N THR A 238 11.06 -9.28 0.57
CA THR A 238 10.17 -8.12 0.38
C THR A 238 9.68 -7.57 1.72
N ALA A 239 9.31 -8.43 2.65
CA ALA A 239 8.90 -8.06 4.00
C ALA A 239 9.98 -7.24 4.74
N MET A 240 11.25 -7.65 4.65
CA MET A 240 12.39 -6.97 5.29
C MET A 240 12.75 -5.62 4.64
N GLN A 241 12.14 -5.28 3.49
CA GLN A 241 12.31 -3.95 2.87
C GLN A 241 11.33 -2.91 3.43
N ALA A 242 10.44 -3.31 4.34
CA ALA A 242 9.54 -2.39 5.03
C ALA A 242 10.34 -1.36 5.85
N ILE A 243 9.77 -0.14 5.95
CA ILE A 243 10.34 0.93 6.78
C ILE A 243 10.28 0.48 8.24
N GLY A 244 11.36 0.63 8.95
CA GLY A 244 11.58 0.09 10.28
C GLY A 244 12.48 -1.16 10.23
N TYR A 245 12.09 -2.18 9.48
CA TYR A 245 12.83 -3.43 9.41
C TYR A 245 14.18 -3.25 8.72
N LYS A 246 14.19 -2.60 7.58
CA LYS A 246 15.42 -2.36 6.81
C LYS A 246 16.46 -1.56 7.59
N GLU A 247 16.03 -0.53 8.30
CA GLU A 247 16.93 0.33 9.07
C GLU A 247 17.50 -0.41 10.29
N PHE A 248 16.70 -1.26 10.93
CA PHE A 248 17.15 -2.05 12.08
C PHE A 248 18.08 -3.21 11.72
N LEU A 249 18.14 -3.63 10.46
CA LEU A 249 19.24 -4.51 10.00
C LEU A 249 20.61 -3.87 10.23
N GLY A 250 20.73 -2.56 10.06
CA GLY A 250 21.97 -1.82 10.33
C GLY A 250 22.39 -1.83 11.80
N VAL A 251 21.40 -1.86 12.72
CA VAL A 251 21.66 -2.01 14.17
C VAL A 251 22.23 -3.38 14.45
N LEU A 252 21.65 -4.43 13.88
CA LEU A 252 22.11 -5.82 14.05
C LEU A 252 23.49 -6.07 13.44
N ASP A 253 23.85 -5.32 12.41
CA ASP A 253 25.17 -5.37 11.77
C ASP A 253 26.21 -4.49 12.48
N GLY A 254 25.82 -3.71 13.50
CA GLY A 254 26.70 -2.78 14.20
C GLY A 254 27.12 -1.56 13.35
N THR A 255 26.43 -1.30 12.21
CA THR A 255 26.69 -0.16 11.34
C THR A 255 25.91 1.09 11.73
N LEU A 256 24.85 0.93 12.53
CA LEU A 256 24.03 1.99 13.08
C LEU A 256 23.80 1.75 14.58
N THR A 257 23.71 2.82 15.33
CA THR A 257 23.11 2.78 16.66
C THR A 257 21.58 2.70 16.53
N GLU A 258 20.90 2.24 17.55
CA GLU A 258 19.45 2.19 17.57
C GLU A 258 18.84 3.59 17.38
N GLN A 259 19.41 4.61 18.00
CA GLN A 259 18.96 5.99 17.85
C GLN A 259 19.08 6.49 16.39
N GLU A 260 20.19 6.18 15.72
CA GLU A 260 20.35 6.53 14.30
C GLU A 260 19.33 5.80 13.42
N ALA A 261 19.09 4.52 13.68
CA ALA A 261 18.07 3.76 12.97
C ALA A 261 16.67 4.37 13.15
N LEU A 262 16.29 4.75 14.38
CA LEU A 262 15.01 5.41 14.67
C LEU A 262 14.85 6.73 13.90
N GLU A 263 15.88 7.58 13.89
CA GLU A 263 15.82 8.83 13.12
C GLU A 263 15.69 8.59 11.60
N LEU A 264 16.33 7.54 11.08
CA LEU A 264 16.13 7.11 9.70
C LEU A 264 14.70 6.61 9.45
N VAL A 265 14.13 5.83 10.36
CA VAL A 265 12.74 5.35 10.27
C VAL A 265 11.77 6.52 10.27
N LYS A 266 11.93 7.52 11.15
CA LYS A 266 11.13 8.75 11.16
C LYS A 266 11.24 9.49 9.82
N LEU A 267 12.45 9.69 9.31
CA LEU A 267 12.68 10.33 8.02
C LEU A 267 11.99 9.59 6.87
N ARG A 268 12.19 8.27 6.79
CA ARG A 268 11.61 7.43 5.74
C ARG A 268 10.08 7.38 5.81
N SER A 269 9.51 7.32 7.02
CA SER A 269 8.06 7.35 7.25
C SER A 269 7.45 8.68 6.81
N ARG A 270 8.10 9.82 7.09
CA ARG A 270 7.67 11.14 6.59
C ARG A 270 7.73 11.22 5.05
N GLN A 271 8.79 10.68 4.44
CA GLN A 271 8.90 10.60 2.97
C GLN A 271 7.82 9.69 2.37
N TYR A 272 7.51 8.57 3.03
CA TYR A 272 6.46 7.66 2.60
C TYR A 272 5.08 8.32 2.67
N ALA A 273 4.75 8.98 3.77
CA ALA A 273 3.51 9.75 3.92
C ALA A 273 3.33 10.79 2.79
N LYS A 274 4.41 11.49 2.41
CA LYS A 274 4.39 12.42 1.27
C LYS A 274 4.07 11.70 -0.05
N ARG A 275 4.67 10.53 -0.29
CA ARG A 275 4.38 9.72 -1.51
C ARG A 275 2.93 9.24 -1.53
N GLN A 276 2.40 8.78 -0.39
CA GLN A 276 0.99 8.38 -0.27
C GLN A 276 0.04 9.53 -0.62
N LEU A 277 0.26 10.72 -0.06
CA LEU A 277 -0.54 11.91 -0.38
C LEU A 277 -0.42 12.32 -1.85
N THR A 278 0.78 12.25 -2.43
CA THR A 278 0.98 12.55 -3.85
C THR A 278 0.20 11.59 -4.75
N TRP A 279 0.12 10.30 -4.38
CA TRP A 279 -0.68 9.32 -5.11
C TRP A 279 -2.17 9.63 -4.98
N LEU A 280 -2.66 9.75 -3.75
CA LEU A 280 -4.08 9.93 -3.46
C LEU A 280 -4.66 11.21 -4.06
N ARG A 281 -3.90 12.30 -4.08
CA ARG A 281 -4.32 13.58 -4.69
C ARG A 281 -4.57 13.53 -6.20
N ARG A 282 -4.18 12.44 -6.88
CA ARG A 282 -4.51 12.23 -8.30
C ARG A 282 -5.96 11.77 -8.50
N ASN A 283 -6.61 11.29 -7.45
CA ASN A 283 -8.00 10.89 -7.48
C ASN A 283 -8.91 12.04 -7.05
N PRO A 284 -9.62 12.70 -7.99
CA PRO A 284 -10.50 13.84 -7.67
C PRO A 284 -11.77 13.42 -6.92
N ALA A 285 -12.11 12.13 -6.89
CA ALA A 285 -13.28 11.62 -6.19
C ALA A 285 -13.09 11.48 -4.67
N ILE A 286 -11.91 11.78 -4.14
CA ILE A 286 -11.66 11.69 -2.70
C ILE A 286 -12.30 12.88 -1.97
N HIS A 287 -13.22 12.58 -1.06
CA HIS A 287 -13.74 13.52 -0.09
C HIS A 287 -12.74 13.66 1.07
N TRP A 288 -12.01 14.77 1.10
CA TRP A 288 -10.96 15.00 2.08
C TRP A 288 -11.51 15.54 3.39
N ILE A 289 -11.18 14.86 4.49
CA ILE A 289 -11.39 15.32 5.88
C ILE A 289 -10.04 15.76 6.41
N TYR A 290 -9.98 17.02 6.89
CA TYR A 290 -8.78 17.62 7.42
C TYR A 290 -8.83 17.61 8.94
N TRP A 291 -7.82 16.99 9.54
CA TRP A 291 -7.54 17.16 10.96
C TRP A 291 -6.93 18.54 11.17
N GLU A 292 -7.43 19.22 12.20
CA GLU A 292 -6.72 20.36 12.77
C GLU A 292 -5.51 19.81 13.56
N LYS A 293 -5.32 20.22 14.81
CA LYS A 293 -4.26 19.70 15.67
C LYS A 293 -4.56 18.29 16.16
N ASP A 294 -5.81 18.07 16.56
CA ASP A 294 -6.27 16.79 17.12
C ASP A 294 -7.21 16.07 16.14
N ARG A 295 -7.26 14.72 16.25
CA ARG A 295 -8.12 13.89 15.41
C ARG A 295 -9.51 13.77 16.03
N ASP A 296 -10.45 14.58 15.58
CA ASP A 296 -11.87 14.51 15.98
C ASP A 296 -12.59 13.42 15.16
N PHE A 297 -12.55 12.20 15.69
CA PHE A 297 -13.19 11.04 15.04
C PHE A 297 -14.72 11.12 15.05
N ALA A 298 -15.34 11.81 16.02
CA ALA A 298 -16.78 12.00 16.04
C ALA A 298 -17.22 12.86 14.86
N ARG A 299 -16.55 13.98 14.64
CA ARG A 299 -16.77 14.84 13.47
C ARG A 299 -16.47 14.12 12.16
N ALA A 300 -15.37 13.36 12.08
CA ALA A 300 -15.04 12.61 10.89
C ALA A 300 -16.08 11.53 10.56
N LEU A 301 -16.59 10.82 11.55
CA LEU A 301 -17.67 9.86 11.40
C LEU A 301 -18.95 10.52 10.90
N GLN A 302 -19.31 11.69 11.45
CA GLN A 302 -20.49 12.44 11.00
C GLN A 302 -20.36 12.84 9.53
N ILE A 303 -19.28 13.51 9.14
CA ILE A 303 -19.03 13.94 7.76
C ILE A 303 -19.04 12.72 6.81
N SER A 304 -18.35 11.64 7.19
CA SER A 304 -18.31 10.43 6.39
C SER A 304 -19.71 9.80 6.24
N THR A 305 -20.52 9.79 7.29
CA THR A 305 -21.90 9.28 7.26
C THR A 305 -22.75 10.08 6.27
N GLU A 306 -22.66 11.42 6.30
CA GLU A 306 -23.37 12.30 5.37
C GLU A 306 -22.99 12.01 3.91
N ILE A 307 -21.67 11.89 3.62
CA ILE A 307 -21.16 11.56 2.28
C ILE A 307 -21.67 10.18 1.82
N LEU A 308 -21.60 9.17 2.67
CA LEU A 308 -22.00 7.81 2.33
C LEU A 308 -23.51 7.73 2.09
N THR A 309 -24.33 8.38 2.93
CA THR A 309 -25.79 8.44 2.74
C THR A 309 -26.16 9.17 1.45
N ALA A 310 -25.52 10.30 1.16
CA ALA A 310 -25.72 11.02 -0.11
C ALA A 310 -25.31 10.18 -1.34
N SER A 311 -24.37 9.24 -1.16
CA SER A 311 -23.96 8.29 -2.19
C SER A 311 -24.87 7.04 -2.28
N GLY A 312 -25.96 6.99 -1.52
CA GLY A 312 -26.92 5.87 -1.52
C GLY A 312 -26.45 4.66 -0.69
N LEU A 313 -25.61 4.87 0.28
CA LEU A 313 -25.23 3.92 1.32
C LEU A 313 -25.88 4.37 2.63
N GLY A 314 -26.94 3.68 3.05
CA GLY A 314 -27.70 4.03 4.25
C GLY A 314 -28.34 2.82 4.89
#